data_f69710d2772ce22b602174fba253e784
#
_entry.id   f69710d2772ce22b602174fba253e784
#
_cell.length_a   1.000
_cell.length_b   1.000
_cell.length_c   1.000
_cell.angle_alpha   90.00
_cell.angle_beta   90.00
_cell.angle_gamma   90.00
#
_symmetry.space_group_name_H-M   'P 1'
#
loop_
_entity.id
_entity.type
_entity.pdbx_description
1 polymer ?
#
loop_
_entity_poly.entity_id
_entity_poly.type
_entity_poly.pdbx_seq_one_letter_code
_entity_poly.pdbx_strand_id
1 'polypeptide(L)'
;METVAHLRLSAPSFSIRVWQGTPDEFLYRACELARLGYGLPAMYNDEVIIPALTNRGISLHDARGYGLIGCVEPSVPGKEQGWHDAAFVNVAKILEITINNGRIGDLQIGPKTGEVDTFKTLEDFMQAFQKQIEYFVYYVAEADNCVDYAHMERGELPFLSSFVADCISDAKGICAGGAKYNFTGPQAFGVADSG
;
A
#
# COMPACT_ATOMS: atom_id res chain seq x y z
N MET A 1 11.78 -15.83 -14.96
CA MET A 1 11.47 -14.85 -16.01
C MET A 1 11.07 -15.51 -17.33
N GLU A 2 11.85 -16.44 -17.87
CA GLU A 2 11.52 -17.11 -19.15
C GLU A 2 10.18 -17.84 -19.16
N THR A 3 9.87 -18.59 -18.10
CA THR A 3 8.57 -19.26 -17.96
C THR A 3 7.41 -18.26 -18.00
N VAL A 4 7.53 -17.14 -17.30
CA VAL A 4 6.49 -16.08 -17.28
C VAL A 4 6.34 -15.47 -18.67
N ALA A 5 7.44 -15.18 -19.37
CA ALA A 5 7.43 -14.66 -20.72
C ALA A 5 6.79 -15.64 -21.72
N HIS A 6 7.02 -16.94 -21.51
CA HIS A 6 6.46 -17.99 -22.36
C HIS A 6 4.96 -18.20 -22.12
N LEU A 7 4.55 -18.28 -20.85
CA LEU A 7 3.15 -18.53 -20.47
C LEU A 7 2.23 -17.34 -20.74
N ARG A 8 2.79 -16.13 -20.76
CA ARG A 8 2.04 -14.88 -21.00
C ARG A 8 0.85 -14.68 -20.07
N LEU A 9 1.00 -15.08 -18.80
CA LEU A 9 -0.01 -14.94 -17.78
C LEU A 9 0.35 -13.76 -16.86
N SER A 10 -0.65 -12.99 -16.47
CA SER A 10 -0.52 -11.91 -15.49
C SER A 10 -0.58 -12.40 -14.04
N ALA A 11 -0.95 -13.66 -13.83
CA ALA A 11 -1.03 -14.30 -12.51
C ALA A 11 -0.39 -15.71 -12.58
N PRO A 12 0.25 -16.17 -11.48
CA PRO A 12 0.45 -15.47 -10.20
C PRO A 12 1.37 -14.24 -10.35
N SER A 13 1.28 -13.30 -9.41
CA SER A 13 2.17 -12.13 -9.35
C SER A 13 3.63 -12.58 -9.28
N PHE A 14 4.47 -11.94 -10.07
CA PHE A 14 5.90 -12.20 -10.10
C PHE A 14 6.66 -10.92 -9.76
N SER A 15 7.35 -10.93 -8.64
CA SER A 15 8.09 -9.79 -8.12
C SER A 15 9.56 -10.11 -7.99
N ILE A 16 10.40 -9.11 -8.18
CA ILE A 16 11.84 -9.19 -7.99
C ILE A 16 12.31 -8.09 -7.05
N ARG A 17 13.30 -8.42 -6.23
CA ARG A 17 14.01 -7.44 -5.43
C ARG A 17 15.29 -7.04 -6.16
N VAL A 18 15.55 -5.73 -6.18
CA VAL A 18 16.73 -5.15 -6.83
C VAL A 18 17.46 -4.25 -5.85
N TRP A 19 18.78 -4.12 -6.04
CA TRP A 19 19.64 -3.27 -5.23
C TRP A 19 20.87 -2.87 -6.05
N GLN A 20 21.72 -2.00 -5.54
CA GLN A 20 22.89 -1.49 -6.25
C GLN A 20 23.84 -2.57 -6.80
N GLY A 21 23.93 -3.74 -6.15
CA GLY A 21 24.74 -4.87 -6.62
C GLY A 21 24.00 -5.88 -7.49
N THR A 22 22.79 -5.60 -7.94
CA THR A 22 22.06 -6.50 -8.84
C THR A 22 22.77 -6.56 -10.19
N PRO A 23 23.09 -7.77 -10.73
CA PRO A 23 23.77 -7.87 -12.01
C PRO A 23 22.96 -7.26 -13.16
N ASP A 24 23.63 -6.53 -14.05
CA ASP A 24 23.00 -5.89 -15.20
C ASP A 24 22.24 -6.88 -16.08
N GLU A 25 22.79 -8.09 -16.30
CA GLU A 25 22.12 -9.13 -17.07
C GLU A 25 20.74 -9.50 -16.48
N PHE A 26 20.63 -9.56 -15.15
CA PHE A 26 19.37 -9.80 -14.48
C PHE A 26 18.37 -8.66 -14.72
N LEU A 27 18.83 -7.41 -14.63
CA LEU A 27 18.01 -6.22 -14.89
C LEU A 27 17.57 -6.17 -16.36
N TYR A 28 18.46 -6.45 -17.30
CA TYR A 28 18.08 -6.54 -18.73
C TYR A 28 16.98 -7.57 -18.97
N ARG A 29 17.09 -8.75 -18.39
CA ARG A 29 16.04 -9.80 -18.52
C ARG A 29 14.72 -9.37 -17.85
N ALA A 30 14.78 -8.66 -16.76
CA ALA A 30 13.59 -8.10 -16.12
C ALA A 30 12.90 -7.05 -17.02
N CYS A 31 13.68 -6.14 -17.62
CA CYS A 31 13.18 -5.15 -18.57
C CYS A 31 12.61 -5.78 -19.84
N GLU A 32 13.26 -6.83 -20.38
CA GLU A 32 12.72 -7.58 -21.51
C GLU A 32 11.36 -8.20 -21.22
N LEU A 33 11.18 -8.76 -20.00
CA LEU A 33 9.89 -9.29 -19.58
C LEU A 33 8.85 -8.16 -19.41
N ALA A 34 9.22 -7.06 -18.75
CA ALA A 34 8.33 -5.91 -18.56
C ALA A 34 7.86 -5.32 -19.91
N ARG A 35 8.73 -5.26 -20.90
CA ARG A 35 8.41 -4.78 -22.26
C ARG A 35 7.31 -5.57 -22.96
N LEU A 36 7.04 -6.82 -22.55
CA LEU A 36 5.96 -7.62 -23.11
C LEU A 36 4.56 -7.10 -22.71
N GLY A 37 4.48 -6.16 -21.76
CA GLY A 37 3.23 -5.47 -21.42
C GLY A 37 2.29 -6.25 -20.49
N TYR A 38 2.77 -7.31 -19.82
CA TYR A 38 1.94 -8.09 -18.88
C TYR A 38 1.95 -7.55 -17.45
N GLY A 39 2.61 -6.39 -17.22
CA GLY A 39 2.73 -5.79 -15.88
C GLY A 39 3.71 -6.52 -14.96
N LEU A 40 4.54 -7.41 -15.48
CA LEU A 40 5.49 -8.24 -14.73
C LEU A 40 6.91 -8.10 -15.30
N PRO A 41 7.96 -8.22 -14.43
CA PRO A 41 7.91 -8.34 -12.97
C PRO A 41 7.62 -7.00 -12.31
N ALA A 42 7.03 -7.02 -11.11
CA ALA A 42 7.05 -5.87 -10.21
C ALA A 42 8.45 -5.77 -9.58
N MET A 43 9.06 -4.58 -9.60
CA MET A 43 10.43 -4.37 -9.15
C MET A 43 10.44 -3.58 -7.83
N TYR A 44 11.16 -4.10 -6.83
CA TYR A 44 11.27 -3.51 -5.49
C TYR A 44 12.72 -3.21 -5.16
N ASN A 45 13.01 -1.94 -4.93
CA ASN A 45 14.37 -1.51 -4.58
C ASN A 45 14.62 -1.66 -3.08
N ASP A 46 15.51 -2.57 -2.71
CA ASP A 46 15.91 -2.82 -1.31
C ASP A 46 16.45 -1.56 -0.62
N GLU A 47 17.10 -0.66 -1.35
CA GLU A 47 17.66 0.59 -0.80
C GLU A 47 16.56 1.60 -0.40
N VAL A 48 15.33 1.39 -0.85
CA VAL A 48 14.16 2.19 -0.48
C VAL A 48 13.27 1.43 0.50
N ILE A 49 12.97 0.17 0.20
CA ILE A 49 12.01 -0.63 0.98
C ILE A 49 12.56 -0.96 2.38
N ILE A 50 13.83 -1.37 2.49
CA ILE A 50 14.41 -1.72 3.80
C ILE A 50 14.43 -0.50 4.75
N PRO A 51 14.91 0.69 4.35
CA PRO A 51 14.77 1.88 5.19
C PRO A 51 13.31 2.24 5.52
N ALA A 52 12.39 2.12 4.57
CA ALA A 52 10.98 2.40 4.82
C ALA A 52 10.38 1.48 5.90
N LEU A 53 10.72 0.19 5.87
CA LEU A 53 10.29 -0.78 6.87
C LEU A 53 10.95 -0.52 8.24
N THR A 54 12.25 -0.18 8.27
CA THR A 54 12.94 0.14 9.53
C THR A 54 12.43 1.44 10.16
N ASN A 55 12.06 2.43 9.37
CA ASN A 55 11.44 3.66 9.85
C ASN A 55 10.06 3.44 10.51
N ARG A 56 9.41 2.32 10.20
CA ARG A 56 8.15 1.88 10.85
C ARG A 56 8.38 1.05 12.11
N GLY A 57 9.62 0.86 12.55
CA GLY A 57 9.97 0.11 13.76
C GLY A 57 10.26 -1.37 13.51
N ILE A 58 10.29 -1.84 12.26
CA ILE A 58 10.74 -3.20 11.94
C ILE A 58 12.26 -3.27 12.12
N SER A 59 12.76 -4.31 12.79
CA SER A 59 14.21 -4.49 12.96
C SER A 59 14.90 -4.63 11.60
N LEU A 60 16.14 -4.13 11.48
CA LEU A 60 16.89 -4.25 10.23
C LEU A 60 17.03 -5.72 9.76
N HIS A 61 17.20 -6.65 10.70
CA HIS A 61 17.25 -8.07 10.41
C HIS A 61 15.96 -8.55 9.74
N ASP A 62 14.80 -8.19 10.31
CA ASP A 62 13.49 -8.59 9.80
C ASP A 62 13.16 -7.85 8.50
N ALA A 63 13.48 -6.56 8.41
CA ALA A 63 13.29 -5.75 7.20
C ALA A 63 14.07 -6.30 5.99
N ARG A 64 15.28 -6.81 6.19
CA ARG A 64 16.05 -7.47 5.11
C ARG A 64 15.41 -8.76 4.62
N GLY A 65 14.62 -9.41 5.47
CA GLY A 65 13.88 -10.63 5.16
C GLY A 65 12.50 -10.39 4.54
N TYR A 66 12.15 -9.17 4.15
CA TYR A 66 10.83 -8.90 3.60
C TYR A 66 10.54 -9.72 2.33
N GLY A 67 9.30 -10.14 2.20
CA GLY A 67 8.72 -10.70 1.00
C GLY A 67 7.62 -9.82 0.47
N LEU A 68 6.98 -10.23 -0.63
CA LEU A 68 5.83 -9.55 -1.21
C LEU A 68 4.58 -10.38 -0.96
N ILE A 69 3.52 -9.72 -0.52
CA ILE A 69 2.20 -10.32 -0.34
C ILE A 69 1.27 -9.73 -1.42
N GLY A 70 0.32 -10.54 -1.87
CA GLY A 70 -0.65 -10.10 -2.86
C GLY A 70 0.01 -9.61 -4.14
N CYS A 71 -0.12 -8.34 -4.45
CA CYS A 71 0.36 -7.73 -5.68
C CYS A 71 1.65 -6.94 -5.47
N VAL A 72 1.68 -6.04 -4.44
CA VAL A 72 2.70 -4.99 -4.32
C VAL A 72 3.12 -4.70 -2.87
N GLU A 73 2.73 -5.51 -1.91
CA GLU A 73 2.83 -5.20 -0.48
C GLU A 73 4.07 -5.83 0.16
N PRO A 74 5.12 -5.02 0.50
CA PRO A 74 6.24 -5.53 1.28
C PRO A 74 5.80 -5.91 2.71
N SER A 75 6.13 -7.12 3.13
CA SER A 75 5.77 -7.65 4.44
C SER A 75 6.88 -8.50 5.02
N VAL A 76 6.84 -8.75 6.34
CA VAL A 76 7.76 -9.64 7.05
C VAL A 76 7.09 -10.99 7.30
N PRO A 77 7.32 -12.02 6.45
CA PRO A 77 6.63 -13.30 6.52
C PRO A 77 6.76 -13.94 7.90
N GLY A 78 5.62 -14.43 8.43
CA GLY A 78 5.56 -15.10 9.73
C GLY A 78 5.75 -14.21 10.96
N LYS A 79 5.82 -12.90 10.81
CA LYS A 79 6.01 -11.95 11.91
C LYS A 79 5.07 -10.75 11.87
N GLU A 80 4.34 -10.57 10.79
CA GLU A 80 3.56 -9.39 10.54
C GLU A 80 2.10 -9.73 10.24
N GLN A 81 1.21 -8.92 10.82
CA GLN A 81 -0.14 -8.70 10.34
C GLN A 81 -0.17 -7.31 9.73
N GLY A 82 -0.16 -7.23 8.41
CA GLY A 82 -0.10 -5.96 7.70
C GLY A 82 -1.46 -5.46 7.24
N TRP A 83 -2.46 -6.34 7.27
CA TRP A 83 -3.76 -6.09 6.65
C TRP A 83 -3.64 -5.20 5.41
N HIS A 84 -2.83 -5.69 4.49
CA HIS A 84 -2.52 -5.03 3.22
C HIS A 84 -3.80 -4.94 2.40
N ASP A 85 -4.16 -4.03 1.66
CA ASP A 85 -5.48 -3.83 1.02
C ASP A 85 -6.63 -3.46 1.99
N ALA A 86 -6.30 -2.84 3.11
CA ALA A 86 -7.32 -2.40 4.07
C ALA A 86 -8.32 -1.43 3.43
N ALA A 87 -7.84 -0.52 2.58
CA ALA A 87 -8.66 0.41 1.82
C ALA A 87 -7.96 0.88 0.54
N PHE A 88 -8.73 1.40 -0.41
CA PHE A 88 -8.23 2.02 -1.63
C PHE A 88 -8.59 3.51 -1.67
N VAL A 89 -7.57 4.37 -1.72
CA VAL A 89 -7.72 5.83 -1.82
C VAL A 89 -7.46 6.27 -3.25
N ASN A 90 -8.50 6.73 -3.95
CA ASN A 90 -8.37 7.24 -5.31
C ASN A 90 -7.94 8.72 -5.28
N VAL A 91 -6.64 8.97 -5.42
CA VAL A 91 -6.05 10.32 -5.36
C VAL A 91 -6.51 11.18 -6.55
N ALA A 92 -6.62 10.60 -7.75
CA ALA A 92 -7.14 11.31 -8.93
C ALA A 92 -8.60 11.74 -8.73
N LYS A 93 -9.41 10.92 -8.05
CA LYS A 93 -10.79 11.33 -7.71
C LYS A 93 -10.83 12.44 -6.67
N ILE A 94 -9.91 12.42 -5.70
CA ILE A 94 -9.78 13.52 -4.74
C ILE A 94 -9.36 14.81 -5.44
N LEU A 95 -8.48 14.73 -6.45
CA LEU A 95 -8.12 15.88 -7.28
C LEU A 95 -9.33 16.45 -8.00
N GLU A 96 -10.15 15.62 -8.66
CA GLU A 96 -11.41 16.03 -9.29
C GLU A 96 -12.36 16.71 -8.29
N ILE A 97 -12.49 16.13 -7.08
CA ILE A 97 -13.30 16.71 -6.00
C ILE A 97 -12.74 18.07 -5.56
N THR A 98 -11.41 18.25 -5.53
CA THR A 98 -10.77 19.53 -5.21
C THR A 98 -11.13 20.59 -6.24
N ILE A 99 -11.03 20.26 -7.54
CA ILE A 99 -11.42 21.16 -8.65
C ILE A 99 -12.89 21.58 -8.52
N ASN A 100 -13.74 20.70 -8.03
CA ASN A 100 -15.17 20.94 -7.85
C ASN A 100 -15.54 21.41 -6.43
N ASN A 101 -14.59 22.02 -5.70
CA ASN A 101 -14.81 22.58 -4.36
C ASN A 101 -15.49 21.60 -3.38
N GLY A 102 -15.01 20.34 -3.37
CA GLY A 102 -15.50 19.30 -2.47
C GLY A 102 -16.75 18.57 -2.94
N ARG A 103 -17.14 18.71 -4.24
CA ARG A 103 -18.39 18.15 -4.77
C ARG A 103 -18.19 17.03 -5.78
N ILE A 104 -19.20 16.16 -5.88
CA ILE A 104 -19.46 15.30 -7.04
C ILE A 104 -20.86 15.64 -7.55
N GLY A 105 -20.96 16.25 -8.73
CA GLY A 105 -22.21 16.84 -9.19
C GLY A 105 -22.74 17.87 -8.18
N ASP A 106 -23.98 17.70 -7.76
CA ASP A 106 -24.59 18.61 -6.78
C ASP A 106 -24.32 18.21 -5.31
N LEU A 107 -23.68 17.07 -5.09
CA LEU A 107 -23.46 16.55 -3.75
C LEU A 107 -22.13 17.02 -3.15
N GLN A 108 -22.19 17.70 -2.01
CA GLN A 108 -21.01 18.08 -1.22
C GLN A 108 -20.56 16.84 -0.43
N ILE A 109 -19.38 16.29 -0.77
CA ILE A 109 -18.84 15.09 -0.13
C ILE A 109 -17.52 15.35 0.62
N GLY A 110 -16.84 16.42 0.30
CA GLY A 110 -15.62 16.87 0.95
C GLY A 110 -15.75 18.30 1.48
N PRO A 111 -14.76 18.85 2.16
CA PRO A 111 -14.77 20.23 2.63
C PRO A 111 -14.83 21.24 1.47
N LYS A 112 -15.40 22.40 1.72
CA LYS A 112 -15.31 23.53 0.78
C LYS A 112 -13.92 24.13 0.89
N THR A 113 -13.11 23.95 -0.16
CA THR A 113 -11.71 24.42 -0.20
C THR A 113 -11.48 25.61 -1.13
N GLY A 114 -12.51 26.08 -1.80
CA GLY A 114 -12.49 27.19 -2.75
C GLY A 114 -12.83 26.75 -4.18
N GLU A 115 -13.38 27.68 -4.97
CA GLU A 115 -13.60 27.45 -6.40
C GLU A 115 -12.27 27.59 -7.14
N VAL A 116 -12.02 26.79 -8.18
CA VAL A 116 -10.72 26.69 -8.87
C VAL A 116 -10.27 28.04 -9.47
N ASP A 117 -11.19 28.86 -9.91
CA ASP A 117 -10.93 30.18 -10.48
C ASP A 117 -10.53 31.25 -9.43
N THR A 118 -10.67 30.92 -8.15
CA THR A 118 -10.26 31.81 -7.05
C THR A 118 -8.81 31.61 -6.62
N PHE A 119 -8.18 30.51 -7.02
CA PHE A 119 -6.77 30.23 -6.71
C PHE A 119 -5.85 31.13 -7.57
N LYS A 120 -4.91 31.80 -6.92
CA LYS A 120 -3.97 32.70 -7.58
C LYS A 120 -2.65 32.03 -7.94
N THR A 121 -2.32 30.97 -7.22
CA THR A 121 -1.06 30.24 -7.36
C THR A 121 -1.30 28.74 -7.34
N LEU A 122 -0.35 27.97 -7.86
CA LEU A 122 -0.35 26.50 -7.71
C LEU A 122 -0.33 26.10 -6.23
N GLU A 123 0.35 26.86 -5.38
CA GLU A 123 0.42 26.61 -3.96
C GLU A 123 -0.96 26.70 -3.29
N ASP A 124 -1.78 27.68 -3.66
CA ASP A 124 -3.16 27.81 -3.15
C ASP A 124 -3.98 26.56 -3.50
N PHE A 125 -3.83 26.06 -4.73
CA PHE A 125 -4.50 24.85 -5.19
C PHE A 125 -3.98 23.61 -4.44
N MET A 126 -2.65 23.48 -4.27
CA MET A 126 -2.05 22.37 -3.55
C MET A 126 -2.50 22.31 -2.09
N GLN A 127 -2.66 23.45 -1.43
CA GLN A 127 -3.21 23.53 -0.08
C GLN A 127 -4.69 23.08 -0.03
N ALA A 128 -5.48 23.45 -1.03
CA ALA A 128 -6.85 22.98 -1.16
C ALA A 128 -6.91 21.45 -1.37
N PHE A 129 -6.05 20.93 -2.23
CA PHE A 129 -5.93 19.50 -2.50
C PHE A 129 -5.48 18.73 -1.25
N GLN A 130 -4.49 19.22 -0.53
CA GLN A 130 -4.04 18.63 0.72
C GLN A 130 -5.18 18.53 1.75
N LYS A 131 -5.99 19.57 1.91
CA LYS A 131 -7.16 19.54 2.82
C LYS A 131 -8.20 18.49 2.42
N GLN A 132 -8.41 18.28 1.13
CA GLN A 132 -9.29 17.21 0.66
C GLN A 132 -8.69 15.83 0.97
N ILE A 133 -7.39 15.63 0.72
CA ILE A 133 -6.71 14.36 1.05
C ILE A 133 -6.81 14.09 2.56
N GLU A 134 -6.50 15.07 3.41
CA GLU A 134 -6.57 14.94 4.87
C GLU A 134 -7.99 14.54 5.33
N TYR A 135 -9.01 15.15 4.74
CA TYR A 135 -10.40 14.81 5.04
C TYR A 135 -10.73 13.36 4.69
N PHE A 136 -10.43 12.90 3.48
CA PHE A 136 -10.75 11.54 3.06
C PHE A 136 -9.89 10.50 3.77
N VAL A 137 -8.61 10.77 4.00
CA VAL A 137 -7.72 9.88 4.77
C VAL A 137 -8.20 9.71 6.21
N TYR A 138 -8.72 10.77 6.83
CA TYR A 138 -9.33 10.65 8.15
C TYR A 138 -10.47 9.63 8.17
N TYR A 139 -11.40 9.69 7.20
CA TYR A 139 -12.51 8.74 7.16
C TYR A 139 -12.08 7.33 6.76
N VAL A 140 -11.04 7.18 5.95
CA VAL A 140 -10.44 5.88 5.67
C VAL A 140 -9.89 5.27 6.96
N ALA A 141 -9.13 6.03 7.75
CA ALA A 141 -8.60 5.54 9.02
C ALA A 141 -9.70 5.14 10.02
N GLU A 142 -10.78 5.94 10.13
CA GLU A 142 -11.93 5.60 10.97
C GLU A 142 -12.64 4.31 10.49
N ALA A 143 -12.84 4.17 9.18
CA ALA A 143 -13.45 2.96 8.60
C ALA A 143 -12.57 1.72 8.83
N ASP A 144 -11.28 1.84 8.58
CA ASP A 144 -10.31 0.75 8.79
C ASP A 144 -10.28 0.32 10.27
N ASN A 145 -10.29 1.27 11.21
CA ASN A 145 -10.37 0.97 12.64
C ASN A 145 -11.66 0.21 13.00
N CYS A 146 -12.79 0.58 12.41
CA CYS A 146 -14.07 -0.14 12.65
C CYS A 146 -14.01 -1.58 12.11
N VAL A 147 -13.43 -1.79 10.92
CA VAL A 147 -13.29 -3.12 10.33
C VAL A 147 -12.29 -3.96 11.10
N ASP A 148 -11.16 -3.38 11.52
CA ASP A 148 -10.14 -4.06 12.32
C ASP A 148 -10.71 -4.52 13.66
N TYR A 149 -11.51 -3.67 14.31
CA TYR A 149 -12.24 -4.05 15.52
C TYR A 149 -13.23 -5.21 15.28
N ALA A 150 -13.94 -5.21 14.16
CA ALA A 150 -14.85 -6.29 13.80
C ALA A 150 -14.10 -7.61 13.53
N HIS A 151 -12.91 -7.54 12.91
CA HIS A 151 -12.03 -8.70 12.74
C HIS A 151 -11.55 -9.24 14.08
N MET A 152 -11.14 -8.37 15.00
CA MET A 152 -10.73 -8.76 16.35
C MET A 152 -11.86 -9.49 17.10
N GLU A 153 -13.12 -9.02 16.98
CA GLU A 153 -14.25 -9.63 17.70
C GLU A 153 -14.78 -10.90 17.05
N ARG A 154 -14.76 -11.01 15.72
CA ARG A 154 -15.52 -12.02 14.97
C ARG A 154 -14.71 -12.81 13.95
N GLY A 155 -13.52 -12.36 13.62
CA GLY A 155 -12.70 -12.89 12.53
C GLY A 155 -11.42 -13.56 13.00
N GLU A 156 -11.30 -14.01 14.25
CA GLU A 156 -10.10 -14.63 14.77
C GLU A 156 -9.70 -15.88 13.98
N LEU A 157 -8.40 -15.99 13.72
CA LEU A 157 -7.78 -17.04 12.92
C LEU A 157 -6.77 -17.83 13.74
N PRO A 158 -7.21 -18.70 14.67
CA PRO A 158 -6.33 -19.38 15.62
C PRO A 158 -5.29 -20.27 14.93
N PHE A 159 -5.63 -20.95 13.86
CA PHE A 159 -4.69 -21.77 13.11
C PHE A 159 -3.60 -20.89 12.46
N LEU A 160 -3.95 -19.82 11.77
CA LEU A 160 -2.99 -18.88 11.20
C LEU A 160 -2.12 -18.24 12.28
N SER A 161 -2.72 -17.84 13.40
CA SER A 161 -2.02 -17.24 14.53
C SER A 161 -0.90 -18.16 15.08
N SER A 162 -1.05 -19.47 14.99
CA SER A 162 -0.03 -20.42 15.44
C SER A 162 1.26 -20.40 14.61
N PHE A 163 1.25 -19.81 13.41
CA PHE A 163 2.41 -19.67 12.52
C PHE A 163 3.05 -18.28 12.56
N VAL A 164 2.47 -17.36 13.33
CA VAL A 164 2.94 -15.96 13.38
C VAL A 164 3.63 -15.72 14.72
N ALA A 165 4.83 -15.13 14.65
CA ALA A 165 5.64 -14.83 15.83
C ALA A 165 4.86 -13.96 16.81
N ASP A 166 5.05 -14.27 18.08
CA ASP A 166 4.50 -13.64 19.28
C ASP A 166 3.02 -13.97 19.56
N CYS A 167 2.23 -14.41 18.58
CA CYS A 167 0.82 -14.76 18.82
C CYS A 167 0.63 -15.82 19.92
N ILE A 168 1.45 -16.89 19.93
CA ILE A 168 1.35 -17.95 20.94
C ILE A 168 1.92 -17.48 22.27
N SER A 169 3.09 -16.84 22.29
CA SER A 169 3.74 -16.38 23.53
C SER A 169 2.89 -15.35 24.27
N ASP A 170 2.22 -14.49 23.53
CA ASP A 170 1.39 -13.42 24.08
C ASP A 170 -0.07 -13.85 24.33
N ALA A 171 -0.40 -15.10 23.96
CA ALA A 171 -1.76 -15.63 24.00
C ALA A 171 -2.78 -14.73 23.30
N LYS A 172 -2.40 -14.18 22.16
CA LYS A 172 -3.17 -13.20 21.38
C LYS A 172 -3.29 -13.65 19.93
N GLY A 173 -4.50 -13.63 19.39
CA GLY A 173 -4.72 -13.92 17.98
C GLY A 173 -4.16 -12.84 17.05
N ILE A 174 -3.89 -13.23 15.80
CA ILE A 174 -3.34 -12.32 14.79
C ILE A 174 -4.23 -11.10 14.56
N CYS A 175 -5.56 -11.29 14.55
CA CYS A 175 -6.53 -10.20 14.39
C CYS A 175 -6.67 -9.32 15.64
N ALA A 176 -6.19 -9.78 16.80
CA ALA A 176 -6.18 -9.04 18.05
C ALA A 176 -4.85 -8.32 18.32
N GLY A 177 -3.96 -8.25 17.33
CA GLY A 177 -2.66 -7.61 17.47
C GLY A 177 -1.61 -8.50 18.14
N GLY A 178 -1.73 -9.83 17.99
CA GLY A 178 -0.77 -10.80 18.55
C GLY A 178 0.51 -10.95 17.72
N ALA A 179 0.54 -10.50 16.47
CA ALA A 179 1.75 -10.56 15.66
C ALA A 179 2.84 -9.61 16.20
N LYS A 180 4.10 -9.95 15.94
CA LYS A 180 5.24 -9.11 16.32
C LYS A 180 5.14 -7.69 15.71
N TYR A 181 4.66 -7.57 14.48
CA TYR A 181 4.40 -6.33 13.80
C TYR A 181 2.94 -6.27 13.34
N ASN A 182 2.27 -5.19 13.66
CA ASN A 182 0.85 -5.00 13.33
C ASN A 182 0.68 -3.66 12.62
N PHE A 183 0.18 -3.70 11.39
CA PHE A 183 -0.06 -2.53 10.55
C PHE A 183 -1.44 -2.62 9.90
N THR A 184 -1.95 -1.48 9.47
CA THR A 184 -3.09 -1.37 8.56
C THR A 184 -2.61 -0.68 7.30
N GLY A 185 -2.79 -1.32 6.15
CA GLY A 185 -2.17 -0.94 4.88
C GLY A 185 -3.17 -0.44 3.83
N PRO A 186 -3.69 0.80 3.92
CA PRO A 186 -4.44 1.38 2.83
C PRO A 186 -3.52 1.67 1.63
N GLN A 187 -4.07 1.52 0.42
CA GLN A 187 -3.37 1.78 -0.84
C GLN A 187 -3.87 3.06 -1.49
N ALA A 188 -2.95 3.89 -2.01
CA ALA A 188 -3.26 5.05 -2.82
C ALA A 188 -3.01 4.74 -4.30
N PHE A 189 -3.98 5.03 -5.16
CA PHE A 189 -3.85 4.87 -6.61
C PHE A 189 -4.25 6.15 -7.35
N GLY A 190 -3.88 6.24 -8.64
CA GLY A 190 -4.09 7.45 -9.43
C GLY A 190 -3.10 8.58 -9.13
N VAL A 191 -1.97 8.27 -8.46
CA VAL A 191 -0.94 9.27 -8.14
C VAL A 191 -0.30 9.83 -9.41
N ALA A 192 0.01 8.96 -10.39
CA ALA A 192 0.58 9.38 -11.67
C ALA A 192 -0.39 10.23 -12.50
N ASP A 193 -1.70 10.01 -12.36
CA ASP A 193 -2.74 10.81 -13.04
C ASP A 193 -2.98 12.16 -12.35
N SER A 194 -2.44 12.35 -11.16
CA SER A 194 -2.62 13.56 -10.33
C SER A 194 -1.39 14.47 -10.35
N GLY A 195 -0.26 14.01 -10.94
CA GLY A 195 1.02 14.70 -10.98
C GLY A 195 1.24 15.66 -12.14
#